data_d679f4d237f737f8442f3dc516744890
#
_entry.id   d679f4d237f737f8442f3dc516744890
#
_cell.length_a   1.000
_cell.length_b   1.000
_cell.length_c   1.000
_cell.angle_alpha   90.00
_cell.angle_beta   90.00
_cell.angle_gamma   90.00
#
_symmetry.space_group_name_H-M   'P 1'
#
loop_
_entity.id
_entity.type
_entity.pdbx_description
1 polymer ?
#
loop_
_entity_poly.entity_id
_entity_poly.type
_entity_poly.pdbx_seq_one_letter_code
_entity_poly.pdbx_strand_id
1 'polypeptide(L)'
;MFYYSYRALNTNKTQTKCCSGLCIDLLTKFEDELGFTYDLVRVPDPKWGTLEHGLWNGLMSELVNKRTDLVLSALKISADRESVVDFTTPFLESGIAIVVAKRTGIISPTAFLGQL
;
A
#
# COMPACT_ATOMS: atom_id res chain seq x y z
N MET A 1 7.12 -7.60 4.52
CA MET A 1 6.00 -6.76 4.05
C MET A 1 5.57 -7.28 2.70
N PHE A 2 4.34 -7.75 2.58
CA PHE A 2 3.85 -8.37 1.35
C PHE A 2 2.96 -7.37 0.62
N TYR A 3 3.29 -7.08 -0.63
CA TYR A 3 2.48 -6.24 -1.51
C TYR A 3 1.59 -7.14 -2.34
N TYR A 4 0.29 -6.91 -2.30
CA TYR A 4 -0.66 -7.66 -3.09
C TYR A 4 -1.33 -6.73 -4.09
N SER A 5 -1.30 -7.14 -5.34
CA SER A 5 -2.12 -6.53 -6.36
C SER A 5 -3.27 -7.49 -6.70
N TYR A 6 -4.36 -6.93 -7.11
CA TYR A 6 -5.63 -7.61 -7.32
C TYR A 6 -6.05 -7.55 -8.79
N ARG A 7 -6.56 -8.66 -9.30
CA ARG A 7 -7.19 -8.73 -10.60
C ARG A 7 -8.54 -9.43 -10.46
N ALA A 8 -9.62 -8.77 -10.86
CA ALA A 8 -10.94 -9.39 -10.93
C ALA A 8 -10.96 -10.39 -12.10
N LEU A 9 -10.91 -11.66 -11.80
CA LEU A 9 -11.15 -12.73 -12.75
C LEU A 9 -12.36 -13.54 -12.33
N ASN A 10 -13.31 -13.62 -13.23
CA ASN A 10 -14.50 -14.43 -13.09
C ASN A 10 -14.13 -15.91 -13.34
N THR A 11 -13.53 -16.58 -12.36
CA THR A 11 -13.23 -18.01 -12.46
C THR A 11 -13.39 -18.71 -11.12
N ASN A 12 -14.17 -19.81 -11.16
CA ASN A 12 -14.32 -20.79 -10.08
C ASN A 12 -12.95 -21.45 -9.76
N LYS A 13 -12.08 -20.78 -9.03
CA LYS A 13 -10.84 -21.38 -8.51
C LYS A 13 -10.89 -21.48 -7.01
N THR A 14 -10.63 -22.68 -6.52
CA THR A 14 -10.39 -23.01 -5.12
C THR A 14 -9.32 -22.06 -4.54
N GLN A 15 -9.71 -21.19 -3.63
CA GLN A 15 -8.79 -20.25 -2.99
C GLN A 15 -7.73 -21.00 -2.19
N THR A 16 -6.51 -20.92 -2.64
CA THR A 16 -5.37 -21.23 -1.78
C THR A 16 -5.16 -20.05 -0.86
N LYS A 17 -5.48 -20.20 0.41
CA LYS A 17 -5.36 -19.16 1.44
C LYS A 17 -3.88 -18.84 1.66
N CYS A 18 -3.33 -17.86 0.92
CA CYS A 18 -1.89 -17.55 0.99
C CYS A 18 -1.53 -16.56 2.09
N CYS A 19 -2.50 -15.82 2.62
CA CYS A 19 -2.17 -14.51 3.13
C CYS A 19 -3.07 -14.14 4.32
N SER A 20 -2.52 -13.30 5.20
CA SER A 20 -3.22 -12.78 6.37
C SER A 20 -2.81 -11.32 6.65
N GLY A 21 -3.58 -10.63 7.45
CA GLY A 21 -3.33 -9.25 7.88
C GLY A 21 -4.47 -8.31 7.56
N LEU A 22 -4.34 -7.06 8.01
CA LEU A 22 -5.39 -6.05 7.93
C LEU A 22 -5.96 -5.87 6.51
N CYS A 23 -5.11 -5.81 5.51
CA CYS A 23 -5.54 -5.62 4.12
C CYS A 23 -6.33 -6.83 3.60
N ILE A 24 -5.97 -8.04 4.02
CA ILE A 24 -6.69 -9.27 3.63
C ILE A 24 -8.04 -9.33 4.33
N ASP A 25 -8.11 -8.98 5.60
CA ASP A 25 -9.37 -8.94 6.34
C ASP A 25 -10.32 -7.91 5.74
N LEU A 26 -9.79 -6.75 5.36
CA LEU A 26 -10.55 -5.69 4.69
C LEU A 26 -11.05 -6.14 3.31
N LEU A 27 -10.22 -6.82 2.54
CA LEU A 27 -10.57 -7.34 1.22
C LEU A 27 -11.66 -8.42 1.31
N THR A 28 -11.57 -9.31 2.28
CA THR A 28 -12.60 -10.32 2.55
C THR A 28 -13.94 -9.67 2.87
N LYS A 29 -13.92 -8.60 3.65
CA LYS A 29 -15.12 -7.84 3.98
C LYS A 29 -15.72 -7.15 2.75
N PHE A 30 -14.91 -6.62 1.86
CA PHE A 30 -15.37 -6.06 0.59
C PHE A 30 -15.98 -7.12 -0.32
N GLU A 31 -15.38 -8.33 -0.38
CA GLU A 31 -15.96 -9.47 -1.12
C GLU A 31 -17.36 -9.80 -0.61
N ASP A 32 -17.52 -9.90 0.71
CA ASP A 32 -18.81 -10.24 1.35
C ASP A 32 -19.87 -9.15 1.11
N GLU A 33 -19.51 -7.89 1.24
CA GLU A 33 -20.46 -6.77 1.17
C GLU A 33 -20.77 -6.35 -0.28
N LEU A 34 -19.80 -6.41 -1.18
CA LEU A 34 -19.93 -5.95 -2.56
C LEU A 34 -20.20 -7.09 -3.56
N GLY A 35 -20.10 -8.34 -3.13
CA GLY A 35 -20.46 -9.50 -3.93
C GLY A 35 -19.56 -9.76 -5.14
N PHE A 36 -18.28 -9.40 -5.08
CA PHE A 36 -17.30 -9.70 -6.12
C PHE A 36 -16.34 -10.81 -5.68
N THR A 37 -15.66 -11.41 -6.63
CA THR A 37 -14.59 -12.36 -6.40
C THR A 37 -13.25 -11.76 -6.83
N TYR A 38 -12.14 -12.23 -6.26
CA TYR A 38 -10.83 -11.70 -6.56
C TYR A 38 -9.77 -12.79 -6.63
N ASP A 39 -8.72 -12.50 -7.39
CA ASP A 39 -7.46 -13.25 -7.37
C ASP A 39 -6.35 -12.36 -6.82
N LEU A 40 -5.59 -12.87 -5.86
CA LEU A 40 -4.41 -12.18 -5.34
C LEU A 40 -3.21 -12.45 -6.23
N VAL A 41 -2.60 -11.39 -6.72
CA VAL A 41 -1.39 -11.46 -7.54
C VAL A 41 -0.25 -10.75 -6.82
N ARG A 42 0.88 -11.43 -6.71
CA ARG A 42 2.09 -10.84 -6.13
C ARG A 42 2.77 -9.94 -7.16
N VAL A 43 3.06 -8.69 -6.74
CA VAL A 43 3.85 -7.80 -7.58
C VAL A 43 5.28 -8.32 -7.73
N PRO A 44 5.83 -8.37 -8.97
CA PRO A 44 7.18 -8.86 -9.21
C PRO A 44 8.26 -7.96 -8.60
N ASP A 45 8.07 -6.65 -8.67
CA ASP A 45 8.96 -5.65 -8.08
C ASP A 45 8.40 -5.18 -6.73
N PRO A 46 9.03 -5.52 -5.59
CA PRO A 46 8.51 -5.24 -4.25
C PRO A 46 8.67 -3.77 -3.83
N LYS A 47 8.34 -2.85 -4.72
CA LYS A 47 8.35 -1.40 -4.47
C LYS A 47 6.93 -0.85 -4.37
N TRP A 48 6.80 0.25 -3.65
CA TRP A 48 5.52 0.99 -3.56
C TRP A 48 5.12 1.64 -4.88
N GLY A 49 6.10 2.13 -5.59
CA GLY A 49 5.95 2.83 -6.85
C GLY A 49 6.45 4.27 -6.79
N THR A 50 7.50 4.52 -7.53
CA THR A 50 8.09 5.83 -7.83
C THR A 50 8.15 6.03 -9.32
N LEU A 51 8.15 7.29 -9.74
CA LEU A 51 8.33 7.66 -11.14
C LEU A 51 9.83 7.85 -11.41
N GLU A 52 10.41 6.94 -12.15
CA GLU A 52 11.82 6.97 -12.54
C GLU A 52 11.92 7.04 -14.06
N HIS A 53 12.55 8.09 -14.60
CA HIS A 53 12.71 8.31 -16.05
C HIS A 53 11.39 8.24 -16.85
N GLY A 54 10.31 8.75 -16.26
CA GLY A 54 8.98 8.73 -16.89
C GLY A 54 8.24 7.40 -16.82
N LEU A 55 8.78 6.41 -16.12
CA LEU A 55 8.16 5.09 -15.91
C LEU A 55 7.88 4.85 -14.43
N TRP A 56 6.71 4.33 -14.15
CA TRP A 56 6.34 3.87 -12.82
C TRP A 56 6.92 2.48 -12.54
N ASN A 57 7.37 2.25 -11.31
CA ASN A 57 7.78 0.93 -10.85
C ASN A 57 6.82 0.39 -9.77
N GLY A 58 7.05 -0.82 -9.29
CA GLY A 58 6.32 -1.45 -8.19
C GLY A 58 4.79 -1.53 -8.39
N LEU A 59 4.04 -1.32 -7.32
CA LEU A 59 2.57 -1.39 -7.32
C LEU A 59 1.93 -0.39 -8.29
N MET A 60 2.48 0.81 -8.40
CA MET A 60 1.97 1.81 -9.33
C MET A 60 2.11 1.35 -10.79
N SER A 61 3.22 0.67 -11.13
CA SER A 61 3.41 0.10 -12.47
C SER A 61 2.34 -0.93 -12.84
N GLU A 62 1.91 -1.74 -11.87
CA GLU A 62 0.86 -2.75 -12.12
C GLU A 62 -0.49 -2.11 -12.46
N LEU A 63 -0.86 -1.03 -11.76
CA LEU A 63 -2.09 -0.28 -12.04
C LEU A 63 -2.02 0.50 -13.36
N VAL A 64 -0.96 1.28 -13.56
CA VAL A 64 -0.79 2.13 -14.76
C VAL A 64 -0.75 1.29 -16.04
N ASN A 65 -0.10 0.14 -16.00
CA ASN A 65 -0.05 -0.79 -17.13
C ASN A 65 -1.27 -1.73 -17.21
N LYS A 66 -2.29 -1.51 -16.38
CA LYS A 66 -3.54 -2.30 -16.36
C LYS A 66 -3.32 -3.80 -16.19
N ARG A 67 -2.27 -4.18 -15.48
CA ARG A 67 -2.01 -5.58 -15.11
C ARG A 67 -2.83 -6.02 -13.91
N THR A 68 -3.27 -5.05 -13.11
CA THR A 68 -4.20 -5.26 -11.98
C THR A 68 -5.27 -4.18 -11.98
N ASP A 69 -6.44 -4.52 -11.45
CA ASP A 69 -7.57 -3.61 -11.36
C ASP A 69 -7.57 -2.81 -10.06
N LEU A 70 -7.05 -3.41 -8.97
CA LEU A 70 -7.02 -2.84 -7.64
C LEU A 70 -5.71 -3.15 -6.93
N VAL A 71 -5.19 -2.19 -6.21
CA VAL A 71 -4.11 -2.38 -5.23
C VAL A 71 -4.64 -2.06 -3.83
N LEU A 72 -4.58 -3.02 -2.94
CA LEU A 72 -4.91 -2.85 -1.53
C LEU A 72 -3.67 -3.04 -0.68
N SER A 73 -3.11 -1.96 -0.21
CA SER A 73 -1.88 -1.93 0.57
C SER A 73 -1.76 -0.61 1.33
N ALA A 74 -0.79 -0.51 2.23
CA ALA A 74 -0.45 0.74 2.92
C ALA A 74 0.25 1.71 1.95
N LEU A 75 -0.41 2.07 0.86
CA LEU A 75 0.10 2.96 -0.16
C LEU A 75 -0.27 4.41 0.17
N LYS A 76 0.74 5.27 0.28
CA LYS A 76 0.54 6.70 0.53
C LYS A 76 -0.09 7.39 -0.67
N ILE A 77 -1.14 8.18 -0.42
CA ILE A 77 -1.73 9.08 -1.41
C ILE A 77 -0.76 10.25 -1.64
N SER A 78 -0.47 10.55 -2.89
CA SER A 78 0.35 11.70 -3.30
C SER A 78 -0.14 12.25 -4.63
N ALA A 79 0.10 13.55 -4.86
CA ALA A 79 -0.34 14.24 -6.08
C ALA A 79 0.16 13.56 -7.37
N ASP A 80 1.41 13.11 -7.38
CA ASP A 80 1.98 12.41 -8.55
C ASP A 80 1.23 11.12 -8.86
N ARG A 81 0.86 10.36 -7.83
CA ARG A 81 0.10 9.11 -7.98
C ARG A 81 -1.34 9.37 -8.36
N GLU A 82 -1.98 10.39 -7.77
CA GLU A 82 -3.35 10.79 -8.12
C GLU A 82 -3.51 11.24 -9.58
N SER A 83 -2.42 11.68 -10.20
CA SER A 83 -2.45 12.04 -11.63
C SER A 83 -2.64 10.86 -12.58
N VAL A 84 -2.39 9.62 -12.12
CA VAL A 84 -2.40 8.41 -12.96
C VAL A 84 -3.31 7.29 -12.46
N VAL A 85 -3.76 7.36 -11.22
CA VAL A 85 -4.69 6.39 -10.61
C VAL A 85 -5.70 7.11 -9.73
N ASP A 86 -6.85 6.48 -9.54
CA ASP A 86 -7.87 6.96 -8.61
C ASP A 86 -7.68 6.31 -7.23
N PHE A 87 -7.69 7.13 -6.19
CA PHE A 87 -7.69 6.66 -4.81
C PHE A 87 -9.10 6.65 -4.25
N THR A 88 -9.40 5.62 -3.46
CA THR A 88 -10.60 5.58 -2.63
C THR A 88 -10.41 6.42 -1.37
N THR A 89 -11.43 6.48 -0.54
CA THR A 89 -11.30 7.05 0.81
C THR A 89 -10.20 6.34 1.59
N PRO A 90 -9.31 7.07 2.27
CA PRO A 90 -8.26 6.45 3.09
C PRO A 90 -8.86 5.58 4.21
N PHE A 91 -8.31 4.38 4.39
CA PHE A 91 -8.70 3.49 5.47
C PHE A 91 -7.78 3.60 6.71
N LEU A 92 -6.65 4.30 6.59
CA LEU A 92 -5.69 4.52 7.66
C LEU A 92 -5.03 5.89 7.49
N GLU A 93 -5.06 6.70 8.54
CA GLU A 93 -4.30 7.95 8.60
C GLU A 93 -2.94 7.71 9.24
N SER A 94 -1.89 8.31 8.69
CA SER A 94 -0.53 8.18 9.15
C SER A 94 0.20 9.51 9.06
N GLY A 95 1.24 9.65 9.84
CA GLY A 95 2.08 10.84 9.89
C GLY A 95 3.56 10.50 9.96
N ILE A 96 4.37 11.55 9.89
CA ILE A 96 5.82 11.46 10.10
C ILE A 96 6.10 11.85 11.54
N ALA A 97 6.87 11.03 12.24
CA ALA A 97 7.32 11.30 13.60
C ALA A 97 8.85 11.24 13.69
N ILE A 98 9.41 12.07 14.52
CA ILE A 98 10.83 12.00 14.87
C ILE A 98 10.96 11.16 16.13
N VAL A 99 11.77 10.11 16.04
CA VAL A 99 12.06 9.23 17.18
C VAL A 99 13.47 9.52 17.67
N VAL A 100 13.59 9.82 18.96
CA VAL A 100 14.86 10.02 19.64
C VAL A 100 15.03 9.01 20.77
N ALA A 101 16.26 8.65 21.05
CA ALA A 101 16.55 7.77 22.19
C ALA A 101 16.16 8.44 23.51
N LYS A 102 15.52 7.67 24.39
CA LYS A 102 15.18 8.15 25.73
C LYS A 102 16.46 8.41 26.54
N ARG A 103 16.62 9.64 26.97
CA ARG A 103 17.73 10.03 27.84
C ARG A 103 17.23 10.24 29.27
N THR A 104 18.09 9.95 30.24
CA THR A 104 17.89 10.34 31.63
C THR A 104 18.30 11.78 31.82
N GLY A 105 17.37 12.69 32.05
CA GLY A 105 17.63 14.12 32.25
C GLY A 105 16.62 15.01 31.55
N ILE A 106 16.78 16.33 31.68
CA ILE A 106 15.94 17.33 31.03
C ILE A 106 16.32 17.38 29.53
N ILE A 107 15.39 17.01 28.65
CA ILE A 107 15.59 17.10 27.20
C ILE A 107 15.06 18.47 26.74
N SER A 108 15.95 19.31 26.21
CA SER A 108 15.53 20.52 25.50
C SER A 108 14.79 20.17 24.20
N PRO A 109 13.71 20.90 23.85
CA PRO A 109 13.01 20.70 22.57
C PRO A 109 13.90 20.84 21.33
N THR A 110 15.04 21.50 21.47
CA THR A 110 16.04 21.73 20.40
C THR A 110 17.22 20.76 20.45
N ALA A 111 17.23 19.79 21.37
CA ALA A 111 18.38 18.87 21.57
C ALA A 111 18.71 18.05 20.32
N PHE A 112 17.74 17.75 19.45
CA PHE A 112 17.98 17.05 18.19
C PHE A 112 18.74 17.89 17.15
N LEU A 113 18.67 19.22 17.23
CA LEU A 113 19.36 20.13 16.31
C LEU A 113 20.88 20.21 16.60
N GLY A 114 21.30 19.91 17.81
CA GLY A 114 22.71 19.87 18.21
C GLY A 114 23.49 18.63 17.76
N GLN A 115 22.81 17.67 17.10
CA GLN A 115 23.42 16.43 16.61
C GLN A 115 23.52 16.37 15.08
N LEU A 116 23.20 17.45 14.43
CA LEU A 116 23.35 17.60 12.98
C LEU A 116 24.75 18.04 12.59
#